data_8970de9993cafa89fdd929eaa7788fc4
#
_entry.id   8970de9993cafa89fdd929eaa7788fc4
#
_cell.length_a   1.000
_cell.length_b   1.000
_cell.length_c   1.000
_cell.angle_alpha   90.00
_cell.angle_beta   90.00
_cell.angle_gamma   90.00
#
_symmetry.space_group_name_H-M   'P 1'
#
loop_
_entity.id
_entity.type
_entity.pdbx_description
1 polymer ?
#
loop_
_entity_poly.entity_id
_entity_poly.type
_entity_poly.pdbx_seq_one_letter_code
_entity_poly.pdbx_strand_id
1 'polypeptide(L)'
;MYGLVFAVGALTFGVLLTVAIWTLDYFRDLKGLRPYPAMTWVSCITNAPYLLLSYRGFRSKHMLELHRKTGHKIIRTGPTSLHFSDPRAIKDIYGHSSKCTKDDQYAVQAGSHMHLADVVDKPEHARKRKVLSSAYALKNLEGWEFKVADKVERLIAQFDKRANTDEIVDYRPWTKYFTIDAIADIGLTHRMNLLDNGSGKTTSMAPDGTTYEVDFRECLYANSRATSVFCYSYHWYKRLTKLSKLSPYFNGLWKLNDDWDGVPRYLAAQRLQRYQAGEKGDDFFQALMEDRNGEPHNLEWGEIVAEVTIMMNAGSTTTAISMANVMYQLLKNPSKLAKLRQEIDETLDDDEEVAAYEKVKYLPYLRACLDESLRLFPPISHGLTREIPPDGASIAHRDETLFPDPETFDPERWLGEAGKELGPYFIAFSAGARGCIGRNIAYLEQMVLLASMPHRYEFELADPKFEVGRYEWQNLHLTELPVRIRRRNKAHIEMVS
;
A
#
# COMPACT_ATOMS: atom_id res chain seq x y z
N MET A 1 21.06 42.86 -21.77
CA MET A 1 21.06 43.29 -20.36
C MET A 1 19.66 43.65 -19.85
N TYR A 2 18.93 44.56 -20.49
CA TYR A 2 17.58 45.00 -20.06
C TYR A 2 16.55 43.90 -19.97
N GLY A 3 16.53 42.95 -20.91
CA GLY A 3 15.60 41.81 -20.87
C GLY A 3 15.79 40.89 -19.66
N LEU A 4 17.05 40.63 -19.25
CA LEU A 4 17.35 39.82 -18.06
C LEU A 4 16.94 40.54 -16.78
N VAL A 5 17.19 41.86 -16.67
CA VAL A 5 16.78 42.69 -15.53
C VAL A 5 15.26 42.73 -15.41
N PHE A 6 14.54 42.86 -16.52
CA PHE A 6 13.08 42.83 -16.54
C PHE A 6 12.55 41.45 -16.12
N ALA A 7 13.11 40.36 -16.64
CA ALA A 7 12.71 38.99 -16.28
C ALA A 7 12.95 38.69 -14.80
N VAL A 8 14.10 39.11 -14.24
CA VAL A 8 14.41 38.98 -12.81
C VAL A 8 13.45 39.82 -11.98
N GLY A 9 13.19 41.08 -12.38
CA GLY A 9 12.25 41.95 -11.70
C GLY A 9 10.82 41.39 -11.67
N ALA A 10 10.34 40.90 -12.80
CA ALA A 10 9.01 40.25 -12.90
C ALA A 10 8.92 39.01 -12.04
N LEU A 11 9.97 38.16 -12.02
CA LEU A 11 10.02 36.97 -11.16
C LEU A 11 10.01 37.35 -9.67
N THR A 12 10.83 38.33 -9.27
CA THR A 12 10.88 38.80 -7.88
C THR A 12 9.53 39.38 -7.44
N PHE A 13 8.91 40.21 -8.28
CA PHE A 13 7.58 40.78 -8.01
C PHE A 13 6.53 39.65 -7.87
N GLY A 14 6.53 38.64 -8.75
CA GLY A 14 5.64 37.50 -8.68
C GLY A 14 5.81 36.71 -7.38
N VAL A 15 7.03 36.47 -6.94
CA VAL A 15 7.32 35.84 -5.67
C VAL A 15 6.81 36.64 -4.48
N LEU A 16 7.12 37.95 -4.44
CA LEU A 16 6.66 38.84 -3.36
C LEU A 16 5.15 38.95 -3.29
N LEU A 17 4.47 39.05 -4.44
CA LEU A 17 3.01 39.05 -4.51
C LEU A 17 2.42 37.74 -3.99
N THR A 18 2.99 36.62 -4.36
CA THR A 18 2.55 35.29 -3.88
C THR A 18 2.69 35.16 -2.36
N VAL A 19 3.83 35.57 -1.80
CA VAL A 19 4.06 35.61 -0.35
C VAL A 19 3.07 36.53 0.34
N ALA A 20 2.82 37.72 -0.23
CA ALA A 20 1.84 38.67 0.32
C ALA A 20 0.42 38.07 0.34
N ILE A 21 -0.01 37.42 -0.73
CA ILE A 21 -1.32 36.73 -0.79
C ILE A 21 -1.41 35.64 0.30
N TRP A 22 -0.42 34.77 0.41
CA TRP A 22 -0.39 33.72 1.42
C TRP A 22 -0.41 34.27 2.85
N THR A 23 0.29 35.37 3.07
CA THR A 23 0.31 36.05 4.36
C THR A 23 -1.05 36.68 4.67
N LEU A 24 -1.72 37.29 3.70
CA LEU A 24 -3.07 37.79 3.84
C LEU A 24 -4.08 36.70 4.16
N ASP A 25 -3.98 35.56 3.46
CA ASP A 25 -4.84 34.39 3.71
C ASP A 25 -4.65 33.81 5.13
N TYR A 26 -3.39 33.80 5.61
CA TYR A 26 -3.12 33.45 7.01
C TYR A 26 -3.80 34.39 8.00
N PHE A 27 -3.79 35.70 7.75
CA PHE A 27 -4.45 36.68 8.66
C PHE A 27 -5.97 36.65 8.53
N ARG A 28 -6.52 36.38 7.35
CA ARG A 28 -7.97 36.20 7.15
C ARG A 28 -8.53 35.01 7.88
N ASP A 29 -7.73 33.95 7.98
CA ASP A 29 -8.04 32.71 8.71
C ASP A 29 -9.44 32.14 8.46
N LEU A 30 -9.86 32.09 7.20
CA LEU A 30 -11.23 31.69 6.80
C LEU A 30 -11.62 30.29 7.29
N LYS A 31 -10.63 29.42 7.57
CA LYS A 31 -10.86 28.07 8.08
C LYS A 31 -10.65 27.94 9.60
N GLY A 32 -10.35 29.02 10.32
CA GLY A 32 -10.16 29.01 11.77
C GLY A 32 -8.97 28.15 12.23
N LEU A 33 -7.86 28.10 11.47
CA LEU A 33 -6.73 27.23 11.74
C LEU A 33 -5.60 27.88 12.56
N ARG A 34 -5.66 29.18 12.83
CA ARG A 34 -4.63 29.90 13.60
C ARG A 34 -4.46 29.41 15.05
N PRO A 35 -5.49 28.93 15.74
CA PRO A 35 -5.32 28.42 17.10
C PRO A 35 -4.49 27.14 17.19
N TYR A 36 -4.35 26.38 16.09
CA TYR A 36 -3.62 25.13 16.11
C TYR A 36 -2.11 25.34 15.97
N PRO A 37 -1.30 24.68 16.82
CA PRO A 37 0.16 24.74 16.72
C PRO A 37 0.64 24.23 15.36
N ALA A 38 1.58 24.95 14.77
CA ALA A 38 2.09 24.61 13.45
C ALA A 38 3.33 23.72 13.55
N MET A 39 3.50 22.81 12.58
CA MET A 39 4.70 21.97 12.40
C MET A 39 5.96 22.87 12.32
N THR A 40 5.89 23.93 11.54
CA THR A 40 6.86 25.03 11.49
C THR A 40 6.10 26.34 11.27
N TRP A 41 6.69 27.48 11.58
CA TRP A 41 6.07 28.79 11.31
C TRP A 41 5.76 29.00 9.81
N VAL A 42 6.58 28.41 8.92
CA VAL A 42 6.39 28.45 7.46
C VAL A 42 5.19 27.61 7.02
N SER A 43 4.84 26.55 7.76
CA SER A 43 3.67 25.69 7.46
C SER A 43 2.35 26.46 7.53
N CYS A 44 2.31 27.60 8.23
CA CYS A 44 1.11 28.45 8.28
C CYS A 44 0.77 29.09 6.93
N ILE A 45 1.77 29.29 6.08
CA ILE A 45 1.65 30.06 4.82
C ILE A 45 1.91 29.22 3.56
N THR A 46 2.60 28.08 3.67
CA THR A 46 2.93 27.24 2.51
C THR A 46 3.06 25.76 2.89
N ASN A 47 2.83 24.87 1.95
CA ASN A 47 3.06 23.41 2.07
C ASN A 47 4.55 23.03 1.89
N ALA A 48 5.46 23.95 1.61
CA ALA A 48 6.86 23.66 1.32
C ALA A 48 7.56 22.81 2.41
N PRO A 49 7.37 23.03 3.73
CA PRO A 49 7.96 22.17 4.76
C PRO A 49 7.46 20.74 4.69
N TYR A 50 6.17 20.53 4.40
CA TYR A 50 5.59 19.18 4.27
C TYR A 50 6.06 18.49 2.98
N LEU A 51 6.23 19.23 1.87
CA LEU A 51 6.83 18.71 0.65
C LEU A 51 8.28 18.29 0.87
N LEU A 52 9.07 19.08 1.58
CA LEU A 52 10.45 18.73 1.93
C LEU A 52 10.50 17.47 2.79
N LEU A 53 9.58 17.34 3.74
CA LEU A 53 9.45 16.15 4.57
C LEU A 53 9.07 14.93 3.72
N SER A 54 8.17 15.08 2.76
CA SER A 54 7.80 14.04 1.78
C SER A 54 8.98 13.64 0.89
N TYR A 55 9.77 14.62 0.45
CA TYR A 55 10.99 14.35 -0.32
C TYR A 55 12.04 13.57 0.46
N ARG A 56 12.22 13.88 1.75
CA ARG A 56 13.16 13.18 2.64
C ARG A 56 12.70 11.77 3.01
N GLY A 57 11.40 11.49 2.93
CA GLY A 57 10.76 10.29 3.46
C GLY A 57 10.48 10.38 4.98
N PHE A 58 9.71 9.42 5.54
CA PHE A 58 9.40 9.35 6.97
C PHE A 58 8.50 10.44 7.54
N ARG A 59 7.49 10.86 6.78
CA ARG A 59 6.45 11.79 7.26
C ARG A 59 5.76 11.28 8.53
N SER A 60 5.38 10.00 8.54
CA SER A 60 4.68 9.38 9.67
C SER A 60 5.52 9.40 10.94
N LYS A 61 6.80 9.03 10.83
CA LYS A 61 7.75 9.05 11.96
C LYS A 61 7.94 10.47 12.50
N HIS A 62 8.20 11.42 11.61
CA HIS A 62 8.40 12.82 12.00
C HIS A 62 7.16 13.40 12.70
N MET A 63 5.96 13.12 12.19
CA MET A 63 4.73 13.61 12.80
C MET A 63 4.47 12.95 14.16
N LEU A 64 4.74 11.65 14.30
CA LEU A 64 4.66 10.95 15.59
C LEU A 64 5.59 11.57 16.64
N GLU A 65 6.87 11.77 16.27
CA GLU A 65 7.87 12.41 17.14
C GLU A 65 7.44 13.83 17.54
N LEU A 66 6.88 14.58 16.59
CA LEU A 66 6.42 15.95 16.86
C LEU A 66 5.23 15.96 17.82
N HIS A 67 4.24 15.07 17.65
CA HIS A 67 3.13 14.93 18.60
C HIS A 67 3.61 14.55 20.01
N ARG A 68 4.51 13.57 20.11
CA ARG A 68 5.11 13.15 21.39
C ARG A 68 5.88 14.28 22.06
N LYS A 69 6.71 14.98 21.30
CA LYS A 69 7.52 16.09 21.82
C LYS A 69 6.69 17.27 22.30
N THR A 70 5.64 17.60 21.60
CA THR A 70 4.82 18.79 21.89
C THR A 70 3.63 18.52 22.78
N GLY A 71 3.18 17.26 22.90
CA GLY A 71 1.96 16.87 23.60
C GLY A 71 0.66 17.30 22.88
N HIS A 72 0.77 17.98 21.75
CA HIS A 72 -0.41 18.44 21.00
C HIS A 72 -1.05 17.30 20.23
N LYS A 73 -2.36 17.12 20.38
CA LYS A 73 -3.15 16.13 19.64
C LYS A 73 -3.47 16.57 18.20
N ILE A 74 -3.39 17.86 17.91
CA ILE A 74 -3.66 18.45 16.60
C ILE A 74 -2.50 19.37 16.23
N ILE A 75 -1.93 19.19 15.04
CA ILE A 75 -0.79 19.99 14.53
C ILE A 75 -1.10 20.45 13.09
N ARG A 76 -0.91 21.73 12.83
CA ARG A 76 -1.07 22.32 11.50
C ARG A 76 0.16 21.98 10.63
N THR A 77 -0.05 21.28 9.53
CA THR A 77 1.02 20.83 8.62
C THR A 77 1.14 21.66 7.35
N GLY A 78 0.10 22.45 7.04
CA GLY A 78 0.06 23.33 5.88
C GLY A 78 -0.93 24.47 6.06
N PRO A 79 -1.07 25.35 5.07
CA PRO A 79 -2.01 26.49 5.15
C PRO A 79 -3.45 26.09 5.44
N THR A 80 -3.86 24.91 4.93
CA THR A 80 -5.22 24.39 5.03
C THR A 80 -5.27 22.98 5.59
N SER A 81 -4.18 22.47 6.18
CA SER A 81 -4.05 21.06 6.56
C SER A 81 -3.72 20.89 8.04
N LEU A 82 -4.41 19.95 8.67
CA LEU A 82 -4.18 19.52 10.05
C LEU A 82 -3.79 18.05 10.09
N HIS A 83 -2.93 17.69 11.03
CA HIS A 83 -2.58 16.33 11.38
C HIS A 83 -3.04 16.04 12.81
N PHE A 84 -3.65 14.88 13.00
CA PHE A 84 -4.28 14.50 14.27
C PHE A 84 -3.62 13.26 14.86
N SER A 85 -3.51 13.20 16.17
CA SER A 85 -3.10 12.02 16.94
C SER A 85 -4.13 11.58 17.97
N ASP A 86 -5.39 11.95 17.83
CA ASP A 86 -6.50 11.56 18.72
C ASP A 86 -7.29 10.39 18.12
N PRO A 87 -7.38 9.21 18.81
CA PRO A 87 -8.09 8.02 18.30
C PRO A 87 -9.57 8.24 18.03
N ARG A 88 -10.22 9.14 18.78
CA ARG A 88 -11.65 9.45 18.63
C ARG A 88 -11.99 9.95 17.24
N ALA A 89 -11.06 10.55 16.62
CA ALA A 89 -11.10 11.07 15.27
C ALA A 89 -11.32 10.04 14.16
N ILE A 90 -10.96 8.80 14.39
CA ILE A 90 -11.13 7.73 13.41
C ILE A 90 -12.59 7.62 12.99
N LYS A 91 -13.49 7.61 13.96
CA LYS A 91 -14.93 7.49 13.71
C LYS A 91 -15.46 8.69 12.91
N ASP A 92 -15.05 9.90 13.30
CA ASP A 92 -15.57 11.14 12.71
C ASP A 92 -15.10 11.35 11.26
N ILE A 93 -13.88 10.92 10.94
CA ILE A 93 -13.29 11.13 9.62
C ILE A 93 -13.49 9.95 8.68
N TYR A 94 -13.34 8.72 9.18
CA TYR A 94 -13.39 7.51 8.34
C TYR A 94 -14.66 6.68 8.54
N GLY A 95 -15.47 6.93 9.57
CA GLY A 95 -16.66 6.16 9.86
C GLY A 95 -17.70 6.20 8.74
N HIS A 96 -18.65 5.25 8.75
CA HIS A 96 -19.71 5.17 7.73
C HIS A 96 -20.58 6.42 7.67
N SER A 97 -20.82 7.08 8.80
CA SER A 97 -21.60 8.31 8.90
C SER A 97 -20.79 9.58 8.66
N SER A 98 -19.50 9.44 8.35
CA SER A 98 -18.63 10.59 8.14
C SER A 98 -19.08 11.47 6.99
N LYS A 99 -19.16 12.79 7.26
CA LYS A 99 -19.42 13.80 6.24
C LYS A 99 -18.17 14.12 5.40
N CYS A 100 -16.97 13.70 5.84
CA CYS A 100 -15.71 13.95 5.16
C CYS A 100 -15.70 13.34 3.76
N THR A 101 -15.00 13.99 2.84
CA THR A 101 -14.74 13.49 1.49
C THR A 101 -13.25 13.16 1.34
N LYS A 102 -12.87 12.50 0.26
CA LYS A 102 -11.46 12.44 -0.12
C LYS A 102 -10.98 13.85 -0.46
N ASP A 103 -9.73 14.11 -0.15
CA ASP A 103 -9.02 15.33 -0.51
C ASP A 103 -8.69 15.33 -2.02
N ASP A 104 -8.65 16.51 -2.64
CA ASP A 104 -8.36 16.67 -4.08
C ASP A 104 -6.99 16.14 -4.50
N GLN A 105 -6.07 15.89 -3.56
CA GLN A 105 -4.79 15.23 -3.87
C GLN A 105 -4.96 13.87 -4.57
N TYR A 106 -6.07 13.16 -4.33
CA TYR A 106 -6.33 11.90 -5.02
C TYR A 106 -6.63 12.13 -6.50
N ALA A 107 -7.47 13.11 -6.81
CA ALA A 107 -7.85 13.44 -8.18
C ALA A 107 -6.67 13.93 -9.04
N VAL A 108 -5.70 14.63 -8.45
CA VAL A 108 -4.55 15.15 -9.23
C VAL A 108 -3.55 14.08 -9.65
N GLN A 109 -3.58 12.91 -9.01
CA GLN A 109 -2.75 11.75 -9.36
C GLN A 109 -3.39 10.87 -10.44
N ALA A 110 -4.68 11.06 -10.73
CA ALA A 110 -5.36 10.33 -11.77
C ALA A 110 -4.72 10.53 -13.15
N GLY A 111 -4.66 9.45 -13.92
CA GLY A 111 -4.27 9.49 -15.34
C GLY A 111 -5.35 10.11 -16.23
N SER A 112 -5.60 9.51 -17.39
CA SER A 112 -6.67 9.96 -18.30
C SER A 112 -8.07 9.73 -17.72
N HIS A 113 -8.24 8.69 -16.92
CA HIS A 113 -9.47 8.31 -16.23
C HIS A 113 -9.21 8.06 -14.76
N MET A 114 -10.20 8.36 -13.92
CA MET A 114 -10.12 8.09 -12.48
C MET A 114 -10.48 6.64 -12.19
N HIS A 115 -9.66 5.96 -11.40
CA HIS A 115 -10.02 4.67 -10.83
C HIS A 115 -10.71 4.84 -9.45
N LEU A 116 -11.22 3.74 -8.89
CA LEU A 116 -11.94 3.73 -7.60
C LEU A 116 -11.21 4.46 -6.47
N ALA A 117 -9.88 4.39 -6.44
CA ALA A 117 -9.10 5.03 -5.38
C ALA A 117 -8.92 6.55 -5.58
N ASP A 118 -9.02 7.08 -6.80
CA ASP A 118 -8.87 8.51 -7.10
C ASP A 118 -10.16 9.30 -6.94
N VAL A 119 -11.31 8.66 -7.14
CA VAL A 119 -12.61 9.34 -7.17
C VAL A 119 -12.91 10.00 -5.84
N VAL A 120 -13.02 11.33 -5.85
CA VAL A 120 -13.39 12.17 -4.70
C VAL A 120 -14.91 12.19 -4.54
N ASP A 121 -15.67 12.34 -5.66
CA ASP A 121 -17.11 12.39 -5.67
C ASP A 121 -17.74 11.12 -5.06
N LYS A 122 -18.71 11.30 -4.14
CA LYS A 122 -19.36 10.18 -3.43
C LYS A 122 -20.25 9.32 -4.32
N PRO A 123 -21.18 9.88 -5.15
CA PRO A 123 -21.99 9.13 -6.09
C PRO A 123 -21.15 8.30 -7.07
N GLU A 124 -20.18 8.90 -7.73
CA GLU A 124 -19.32 8.22 -8.69
C GLU A 124 -18.49 7.09 -8.03
N HIS A 125 -17.96 7.33 -6.85
CA HIS A 125 -17.32 6.26 -6.09
C HIS A 125 -18.28 5.10 -5.77
N ALA A 126 -19.53 5.41 -5.40
CA ALA A 126 -20.51 4.38 -5.11
C ALA A 126 -20.85 3.56 -6.37
N ARG A 127 -20.94 4.21 -7.55
CA ARG A 127 -21.13 3.55 -8.85
C ARG A 127 -19.97 2.55 -9.12
N LYS A 128 -18.73 3.04 -9.09
CA LYS A 128 -17.55 2.20 -9.32
C LYS A 128 -17.44 1.07 -8.30
N ARG A 129 -17.63 1.38 -7.03
CA ARG A 129 -17.56 0.36 -5.96
C ARG A 129 -18.64 -0.72 -6.14
N LYS A 130 -19.82 -0.38 -6.62
CA LYS A 130 -20.91 -1.36 -6.90
C LYS A 130 -20.48 -2.34 -7.99
N VAL A 131 -19.90 -1.85 -9.09
CA VAL A 131 -19.36 -2.69 -10.18
C VAL A 131 -18.33 -3.68 -9.63
N LEU A 132 -17.37 -3.18 -8.84
CA LEU A 132 -16.23 -3.96 -8.37
C LEU A 132 -16.55 -4.88 -7.20
N SER A 133 -17.54 -4.53 -6.35
CA SER A 133 -17.80 -5.25 -5.09
C SER A 133 -18.13 -6.73 -5.29
N SER A 134 -18.70 -7.09 -6.44
CA SER A 134 -19.02 -8.49 -6.73
C SER A 134 -17.76 -9.34 -6.89
N ALA A 135 -16.71 -8.80 -7.56
CA ALA A 135 -15.45 -9.48 -7.76
C ALA A 135 -14.68 -9.66 -6.44
N TYR A 136 -14.74 -8.68 -5.53
CA TYR A 136 -14.06 -8.74 -4.24
C TYR A 136 -14.88 -9.46 -3.13
N ALA A 137 -16.00 -10.08 -3.46
CA ALA A 137 -16.80 -10.83 -2.49
C ALA A 137 -16.02 -12.07 -2.01
N LEU A 138 -16.08 -12.36 -0.70
CA LEU A 138 -15.34 -13.46 -0.08
C LEU A 138 -15.57 -14.81 -0.79
N LYS A 139 -16.80 -15.10 -1.20
CA LYS A 139 -17.14 -16.34 -1.92
C LYS A 139 -16.34 -16.50 -3.23
N ASN A 140 -16.11 -15.43 -3.97
CA ASN A 140 -15.30 -15.49 -5.20
C ASN A 140 -13.82 -15.68 -4.85
N LEU A 141 -13.36 -15.04 -3.78
CA LEU A 141 -11.97 -15.17 -3.31
C LEU A 141 -11.63 -16.59 -2.85
N GLU A 142 -12.55 -17.25 -2.15
CA GLU A 142 -12.42 -18.66 -1.81
C GLU A 142 -12.35 -19.54 -3.07
N GLY A 143 -13.10 -19.20 -4.12
CA GLY A 143 -13.00 -19.86 -5.43
C GLY A 143 -11.66 -19.63 -6.15
N TRP A 144 -10.89 -18.59 -5.79
CA TRP A 144 -9.58 -18.26 -6.39
C TRP A 144 -8.40 -18.68 -5.51
N GLU A 145 -8.63 -19.37 -4.41
CA GLU A 145 -7.58 -19.89 -3.52
C GLU A 145 -6.51 -20.67 -4.29
N PHE A 146 -6.93 -21.52 -5.25
CA PHE A 146 -6.01 -22.30 -6.07
C PHE A 146 -5.00 -21.45 -6.85
N LYS A 147 -5.36 -20.21 -7.24
CA LYS A 147 -4.45 -19.26 -7.89
C LYS A 147 -3.36 -18.78 -6.92
N VAL A 148 -3.72 -18.58 -5.66
CA VAL A 148 -2.75 -18.22 -4.60
C VAL A 148 -1.88 -19.43 -4.25
N ALA A 149 -2.47 -20.62 -4.12
CA ALA A 149 -1.75 -21.85 -3.86
C ALA A 149 -0.70 -22.14 -4.95
N ASP A 150 -1.06 -22.03 -6.23
CA ASP A 150 -0.10 -22.14 -7.37
C ASP A 150 1.11 -21.20 -7.20
N LYS A 151 0.90 -19.98 -6.67
CA LYS A 151 2.02 -19.03 -6.46
C LYS A 151 2.87 -19.40 -5.24
N VAL A 152 2.26 -19.97 -4.21
CA VAL A 152 3.01 -20.52 -3.07
C VAL A 152 3.86 -21.71 -3.51
N GLU A 153 3.32 -22.65 -4.30
CA GLU A 153 4.06 -23.80 -4.86
C GLU A 153 5.28 -23.32 -5.67
N ARG A 154 5.11 -22.31 -6.52
CA ARG A 154 6.21 -21.75 -7.31
C ARG A 154 7.27 -21.08 -6.43
N LEU A 155 6.86 -20.38 -5.39
CA LEU A 155 7.79 -19.80 -4.43
C LEU A 155 8.54 -20.89 -3.67
N ILE A 156 7.86 -21.96 -3.25
CA ILE A 156 8.46 -23.14 -2.64
C ILE A 156 9.52 -23.73 -3.58
N ALA A 157 9.20 -23.93 -4.85
CA ALA A 157 10.16 -24.45 -5.83
C ALA A 157 11.41 -23.60 -5.97
N GLN A 158 11.31 -22.27 -5.78
CA GLN A 158 12.48 -21.38 -5.78
C GLN A 158 13.26 -21.44 -4.47
N PHE A 159 12.58 -21.58 -3.35
CA PHE A 159 13.23 -21.65 -2.03
C PHE A 159 13.87 -23.03 -1.80
N ASP A 160 13.29 -24.11 -2.33
CA ASP A 160 13.92 -25.45 -2.28
C ASP A 160 15.27 -25.49 -3.00
N LYS A 161 15.46 -24.72 -4.08
CA LYS A 161 16.77 -24.58 -4.76
C LYS A 161 17.84 -23.88 -3.91
N ARG A 162 17.41 -23.10 -2.92
CA ARG A 162 18.26 -22.26 -2.06
C ARG A 162 18.33 -22.80 -0.62
N ALA A 163 17.37 -23.66 -0.26
CA ALA A 163 17.33 -24.24 1.07
C ALA A 163 18.55 -25.12 1.31
N ASN A 164 19.06 -25.08 2.55
CA ASN A 164 20.26 -25.84 2.99
C ASN A 164 21.57 -25.47 2.24
N THR A 165 21.58 -24.30 1.60
CA THR A 165 22.79 -23.67 1.06
C THR A 165 23.24 -22.54 2.00
N ASP A 166 24.49 -22.06 1.82
CA ASP A 166 24.97 -20.86 2.53
C ASP A 166 24.54 -19.55 1.85
N GLU A 167 23.69 -19.62 0.81
CA GLU A 167 23.20 -18.45 0.09
C GLU A 167 22.37 -17.54 1.00
N ILE A 168 22.70 -16.27 0.98
CA ILE A 168 21.88 -15.23 1.62
C ILE A 168 20.87 -14.73 0.61
N VAL A 169 19.59 -14.92 0.90
CA VAL A 169 18.47 -14.55 0.03
C VAL A 169 17.85 -13.24 0.55
N ASP A 170 17.71 -12.23 -0.30
CA ASP A 170 16.82 -11.11 0.01
C ASP A 170 15.38 -11.57 -0.16
N TYR A 171 14.64 -11.71 0.94
CA TYR A 171 13.24 -12.18 0.96
C TYR A 171 12.26 -11.19 0.30
N ARG A 172 12.57 -9.91 0.32
CA ARG A 172 11.70 -8.83 -0.15
C ARG A 172 11.33 -8.90 -1.65
N PRO A 173 12.25 -9.15 -2.61
CA PRO A 173 11.87 -9.33 -4.02
C PRO A 173 10.88 -10.47 -4.23
N TRP A 174 11.01 -11.55 -3.49
CA TRP A 174 10.14 -12.73 -3.60
C TRP A 174 8.70 -12.44 -3.20
N THR A 175 8.48 -11.63 -2.15
CA THR A 175 7.13 -11.18 -1.81
C THR A 175 6.51 -10.33 -2.91
N LYS A 176 7.30 -9.51 -3.61
CA LYS A 176 6.81 -8.70 -4.74
C LYS A 176 6.49 -9.56 -5.97
N TYR A 177 7.34 -10.53 -6.30
CA TYR A 177 7.05 -11.47 -7.39
C TYR A 177 5.78 -12.27 -7.11
N PHE A 178 5.65 -12.75 -5.88
CA PHE A 178 4.46 -13.47 -5.44
C PHE A 178 3.18 -12.65 -5.61
N THR A 179 3.14 -11.46 -5.06
CA THR A 179 1.93 -10.63 -5.07
C THR A 179 1.55 -10.12 -6.46
N ILE A 180 2.52 -9.78 -7.31
CA ILE A 180 2.22 -9.31 -8.66
C ILE A 180 1.75 -10.47 -9.55
N ASP A 181 2.37 -11.67 -9.43
CA ASP A 181 1.92 -12.87 -10.14
C ASP A 181 0.52 -13.30 -9.67
N ALA A 182 0.23 -13.22 -8.35
CA ALA A 182 -1.08 -13.54 -7.79
C ALA A 182 -2.16 -12.58 -8.29
N ILE A 183 -1.92 -11.26 -8.19
CA ILE A 183 -2.94 -10.29 -8.59
C ILE A 183 -3.15 -10.24 -10.12
N ALA A 184 -2.13 -10.53 -10.94
CA ALA A 184 -2.28 -10.66 -12.38
C ALA A 184 -3.14 -11.87 -12.75
N ASP A 185 -2.99 -12.99 -12.03
CA ASP A 185 -3.79 -14.19 -12.25
C ASP A 185 -5.22 -14.03 -11.74
N ILE A 186 -5.42 -13.51 -10.54
CA ILE A 186 -6.74 -13.20 -9.98
C ILE A 186 -7.47 -12.17 -10.82
N GLY A 187 -6.74 -11.15 -11.27
CA GLY A 187 -7.32 -10.01 -11.96
C GLY A 187 -7.61 -10.22 -13.44
N LEU A 188 -6.75 -10.95 -14.13
CA LEU A 188 -6.71 -10.99 -15.60
C LEU A 188 -6.54 -12.41 -16.14
N THR A 189 -6.51 -13.42 -15.28
CA THR A 189 -6.16 -14.80 -15.66
C THR A 189 -4.88 -14.83 -16.50
N HIS A 190 -3.84 -14.12 -16.00
CA HIS A 190 -2.58 -13.94 -16.71
C HIS A 190 -1.39 -14.36 -15.84
N ARG A 191 -0.54 -15.24 -16.37
CA ARG A 191 0.70 -15.68 -15.71
C ARG A 191 1.86 -14.79 -16.15
N MET A 192 2.40 -13.99 -15.25
CA MET A 192 3.58 -13.16 -15.53
C MET A 192 4.90 -13.94 -15.40
N ASN A 193 4.90 -15.07 -14.65
CA ASN A 193 6.04 -15.96 -14.42
C ASN A 193 7.24 -15.30 -13.74
N LEU A 194 7.01 -14.27 -12.94
CA LEU A 194 8.08 -13.55 -12.25
C LEU A 194 8.72 -14.39 -11.15
N LEU A 195 7.90 -15.22 -10.45
CA LEU A 195 8.38 -16.20 -9.49
C LEU A 195 9.28 -17.24 -10.15
N ASP A 196 8.85 -17.82 -11.28
CA ASP A 196 9.61 -18.86 -11.99
C ASP A 196 10.96 -18.34 -12.48
N ASN A 197 10.97 -17.10 -12.98
CA ASN A 197 12.16 -16.45 -13.53
C ASN A 197 13.05 -15.84 -12.43
N GLY A 198 12.54 -15.63 -11.22
CA GLY A 198 13.24 -14.87 -10.15
C GLY A 198 13.61 -13.46 -10.57
N SER A 199 12.82 -12.84 -11.44
CA SER A 199 13.14 -11.57 -12.11
C SER A 199 11.91 -10.68 -12.20
N GLY A 200 12.11 -9.35 -12.08
CA GLY A 200 11.07 -8.34 -12.23
C GLY A 200 10.76 -7.93 -13.67
N LYS A 201 11.35 -8.61 -14.66
CA LYS A 201 11.19 -8.26 -16.07
C LYS A 201 9.79 -8.58 -16.57
N THR A 202 9.16 -7.63 -17.23
CA THR A 202 7.81 -7.73 -17.79
C THR A 202 7.65 -6.82 -19.00
N THR A 203 6.54 -6.96 -19.71
CA THR A 203 6.24 -6.16 -20.90
C THR A 203 5.43 -4.92 -20.52
N SER A 204 5.88 -3.77 -20.99
CA SER A 204 5.16 -2.49 -20.98
C SER A 204 4.71 -2.15 -22.40
N MET A 205 3.58 -1.41 -22.51
CA MET A 205 3.05 -0.94 -23.81
C MET A 205 2.89 0.57 -23.78
N ALA A 206 3.57 1.23 -24.71
CA ALA A 206 3.44 2.67 -24.94
C ALA A 206 2.02 3.03 -25.46
N PRO A 207 1.62 4.31 -25.42
CA PRO A 207 0.33 4.76 -25.91
C PRO A 207 0.07 4.48 -27.40
N ASP A 208 1.14 4.37 -28.21
CA ASP A 208 1.08 4.04 -29.64
C ASP A 208 0.99 2.52 -29.93
N GLY A 209 0.96 1.70 -28.87
CA GLY A 209 0.89 0.24 -28.97
C GLY A 209 2.25 -0.47 -29.04
N THR A 210 3.36 0.25 -29.11
CA THR A 210 4.71 -0.33 -29.08
C THR A 210 4.98 -1.00 -27.75
N THR A 211 5.49 -2.23 -27.78
CA THR A 211 5.83 -3.00 -26.58
C THR A 211 7.34 -3.09 -26.36
N TYR A 212 7.76 -3.08 -25.08
CA TYR A 212 9.15 -3.18 -24.66
C TYR A 212 9.27 -3.77 -23.26
N GLU A 213 10.45 -4.28 -22.92
CA GLU A 213 10.73 -4.89 -21.61
C GLU A 213 11.09 -3.82 -20.56
N VAL A 214 10.57 -3.98 -19.34
CA VAL A 214 10.85 -3.14 -18.16
C VAL A 214 11.01 -4.00 -16.90
N ASP A 215 11.67 -3.48 -15.85
CA ASP A 215 11.60 -4.08 -14.51
C ASP A 215 10.47 -3.41 -13.72
N PHE A 216 9.41 -4.17 -13.43
CA PHE A 216 8.22 -3.63 -12.75
C PHE A 216 8.53 -3.07 -11.35
N ARG A 217 9.57 -3.60 -10.67
CA ARG A 217 9.93 -3.14 -9.31
C ARG A 217 10.52 -1.74 -9.36
N GLU A 218 11.37 -1.48 -10.35
CA GLU A 218 11.94 -0.14 -10.58
C GLU A 218 10.86 0.86 -10.96
N CYS A 219 9.93 0.44 -11.82
CA CYS A 219 8.79 1.25 -12.25
C CYS A 219 7.87 1.60 -11.08
N LEU A 220 7.47 0.63 -10.26
CA LEU A 220 6.64 0.87 -9.06
C LEU A 220 7.34 1.72 -8.01
N TYR A 221 8.64 1.51 -7.81
CA TYR A 221 9.45 2.33 -6.93
C TYR A 221 9.47 3.79 -7.40
N ALA A 222 9.70 4.01 -8.68
CA ALA A 222 9.71 5.34 -9.28
C ALA A 222 8.35 6.03 -9.20
N ASN A 223 7.25 5.30 -9.47
CA ASN A 223 5.89 5.79 -9.31
C ASN A 223 5.64 6.28 -7.88
N SER A 224 5.91 5.43 -6.89
CA SER A 224 5.74 5.76 -5.47
C SER A 224 6.58 6.99 -5.07
N ARG A 225 7.82 7.07 -5.56
CA ARG A 225 8.75 8.17 -5.26
C ARG A 225 8.35 9.48 -5.92
N ALA A 226 8.02 9.47 -7.20
CA ALA A 226 7.70 10.67 -7.97
C ALA A 226 6.39 11.31 -7.49
N THR A 227 5.34 10.51 -7.32
CA THR A 227 4.01 10.99 -6.95
C THR A 227 3.95 11.51 -5.52
N SER A 228 4.63 10.85 -4.57
CA SER A 228 4.56 11.19 -3.14
C SER A 228 5.11 12.58 -2.79
N VAL A 229 6.00 13.14 -3.62
CA VAL A 229 6.63 14.43 -3.31
C VAL A 229 5.68 15.59 -3.55
N PHE A 230 4.96 15.60 -4.67
CA PHE A 230 4.20 16.77 -5.12
C PHE A 230 2.69 16.70 -4.85
N CYS A 231 2.12 15.54 -4.55
CA CYS A 231 0.67 15.34 -4.42
C CYS A 231 0.02 16.23 -3.36
N TYR A 232 0.74 16.60 -2.28
CA TYR A 232 0.24 17.47 -1.22
C TYR A 232 0.19 18.96 -1.60
N SER A 233 0.69 19.32 -2.78
CA SER A 233 0.52 20.64 -3.37
C SER A 233 -0.38 20.56 -4.60
N TYR A 234 -1.56 19.94 -4.46
CA TYR A 234 -2.44 19.59 -5.56
C TYR A 234 -2.76 20.77 -6.51
N HIS A 235 -2.95 21.99 -6.03
CA HIS A 235 -3.14 23.18 -6.90
C HIS A 235 -1.95 23.45 -7.83
N TRP A 236 -0.75 23.02 -7.45
CA TRP A 236 0.48 23.22 -8.20
C TRP A 236 1.02 21.93 -8.80
N TYR A 237 0.38 20.78 -8.55
CA TYR A 237 0.87 19.46 -8.90
C TYR A 237 1.32 19.35 -10.35
N LYS A 238 0.45 19.69 -11.30
CA LYS A 238 0.76 19.61 -12.74
C LYS A 238 1.93 20.52 -13.13
N ARG A 239 2.04 21.72 -12.53
CA ARG A 239 3.16 22.66 -12.79
C ARG A 239 4.45 22.15 -12.18
N LEU A 240 4.41 21.69 -10.94
CA LEU A 240 5.57 21.12 -10.23
C LEU A 240 6.08 19.86 -10.92
N THR A 241 5.21 18.95 -11.36
CA THR A 241 5.56 17.77 -12.16
C THR A 241 6.27 18.19 -13.45
N LYS A 242 5.72 19.15 -14.20
CA LYS A 242 6.34 19.63 -15.42
C LYS A 242 7.72 20.26 -15.19
N LEU A 243 7.84 21.11 -14.16
CA LEU A 243 9.12 21.75 -13.80
C LEU A 243 10.14 20.73 -13.28
N SER A 244 9.71 19.72 -12.52
CA SER A 244 10.62 18.69 -11.99
C SER A 244 11.29 17.87 -13.10
N LYS A 245 10.67 17.74 -14.28
CA LYS A 245 11.27 17.09 -15.46
C LYS A 245 12.53 17.79 -15.97
N LEU A 246 12.82 19.02 -15.53
CA LEU A 246 14.10 19.70 -15.79
C LEU A 246 15.27 19.09 -15.00
N SER A 247 14.98 18.42 -13.88
CA SER A 247 15.97 17.65 -13.14
C SER A 247 16.15 16.27 -13.76
N PRO A 248 17.36 15.83 -14.14
CA PRO A 248 17.62 14.50 -14.67
C PRO A 248 17.08 13.38 -13.75
N TYR A 249 17.22 13.56 -12.44
CA TYR A 249 16.73 12.60 -11.44
C TYR A 249 15.20 12.44 -11.52
N PHE A 250 14.44 13.53 -11.43
CA PHE A 250 12.98 13.45 -11.50
C PHE A 250 12.49 13.04 -12.89
N ASN A 251 13.17 13.48 -13.96
CA ASN A 251 12.81 13.06 -15.31
C ASN A 251 12.94 11.54 -15.49
N GLY A 252 14.00 10.95 -14.93
CA GLY A 252 14.15 9.49 -14.88
C GLY A 252 13.01 8.80 -14.13
N LEU A 253 12.61 9.32 -12.95
CA LEU A 253 11.49 8.79 -12.20
C LEU A 253 10.16 8.86 -12.97
N TRP A 254 9.90 9.98 -13.64
CA TRP A 254 8.67 10.15 -14.44
C TRP A 254 8.64 9.23 -15.65
N LYS A 255 9.79 8.97 -16.28
CA LYS A 255 9.89 7.99 -17.37
C LYS A 255 9.53 6.59 -16.89
N LEU A 256 10.13 6.13 -15.78
CA LEU A 256 9.79 4.84 -15.18
C LEU A 256 8.33 4.76 -14.68
N ASN A 257 7.75 5.90 -14.28
CA ASN A 257 6.32 5.97 -13.97
C ASN A 257 5.46 5.72 -15.22
N ASP A 258 5.82 6.34 -16.35
CA ASP A 258 5.13 6.14 -17.63
C ASP A 258 5.30 4.67 -18.10
N ASP A 259 6.48 4.08 -17.85
CA ASP A 259 6.78 2.65 -18.11
C ASP A 259 5.89 1.74 -17.25
N TRP A 260 5.65 2.10 -15.97
CA TRP A 260 4.70 1.39 -15.10
C TRP A 260 3.27 1.44 -15.67
N ASP A 261 2.78 2.59 -16.09
CA ASP A 261 1.43 2.74 -16.63
C ASP A 261 1.20 1.89 -17.90
N GLY A 262 2.27 1.56 -18.61
CA GLY A 262 2.25 0.67 -19.77
C GLY A 262 2.07 -0.81 -19.43
N VAL A 263 2.46 -1.27 -18.24
CA VAL A 263 2.32 -2.69 -17.84
C VAL A 263 0.84 -3.08 -17.69
N PRO A 264 0.01 -2.43 -16.85
CA PRO A 264 -1.41 -2.72 -16.80
C PRO A 264 -2.14 -2.51 -18.12
N ARG A 265 -1.73 -1.51 -18.92
CA ARG A 265 -2.30 -1.28 -20.26
C ARG A 265 -2.06 -2.49 -21.18
N TYR A 266 -0.85 -3.03 -21.21
CA TYR A 266 -0.53 -4.24 -21.95
C TYR A 266 -1.38 -5.43 -21.50
N LEU A 267 -1.42 -5.70 -20.19
CA LEU A 267 -2.15 -6.82 -19.63
C LEU A 267 -3.67 -6.71 -19.87
N ALA A 268 -4.24 -5.52 -19.69
CA ALA A 268 -5.64 -5.25 -19.99
C ALA A 268 -5.97 -5.46 -21.47
N ALA A 269 -5.08 -5.03 -22.39
CA ALA A 269 -5.26 -5.22 -23.82
C ALA A 269 -5.23 -6.72 -24.20
N GLN A 270 -4.30 -7.49 -23.64
CA GLN A 270 -4.24 -8.95 -23.85
C GLN A 270 -5.51 -9.65 -23.34
N ARG A 271 -6.02 -9.25 -22.16
CA ARG A 271 -7.24 -9.84 -21.61
C ARG A 271 -8.49 -9.42 -22.41
N LEU A 272 -8.54 -8.19 -22.92
CA LEU A 272 -9.61 -7.71 -23.77
C LEU A 272 -9.68 -8.50 -25.08
N GLN A 273 -8.55 -8.78 -25.73
CA GLN A 273 -8.50 -9.59 -26.92
C GLN A 273 -9.07 -10.99 -26.68
N ARG A 274 -8.72 -11.64 -25.57
CA ARG A 274 -9.25 -12.94 -25.19
C ARG A 274 -10.76 -12.88 -24.91
N TYR A 275 -11.23 -11.83 -24.22
CA TYR A 275 -12.66 -11.61 -23.97
C TYR A 275 -13.44 -11.45 -25.27
N GLN A 276 -12.93 -10.65 -26.22
CA GLN A 276 -13.53 -10.44 -27.54
C GLN A 276 -13.54 -11.71 -28.40
N ALA A 277 -12.56 -12.61 -28.19
CA ALA A 277 -12.53 -13.93 -28.81
C ALA A 277 -13.51 -14.94 -28.17
N GLY A 278 -14.29 -14.51 -27.16
CA GLY A 278 -15.29 -15.33 -26.47
C GLY A 278 -14.76 -16.09 -25.22
N GLU A 279 -13.52 -15.85 -24.79
CA GLU A 279 -13.01 -16.43 -23.57
C GLU A 279 -13.64 -15.77 -22.35
N LYS A 280 -14.54 -16.50 -21.68
CA LYS A 280 -15.07 -16.10 -20.38
C LYS A 280 -14.13 -16.55 -19.27
N GLY A 281 -13.62 -15.59 -18.50
CA GLY A 281 -12.76 -15.85 -17.35
C GLY A 281 -13.50 -15.70 -16.04
N ASP A 282 -13.10 -16.46 -15.02
CA ASP A 282 -13.48 -16.17 -13.64
C ASP A 282 -12.39 -15.28 -13.03
N ASP A 283 -12.42 -13.99 -13.39
CA ASP A 283 -11.45 -13.00 -12.99
C ASP A 283 -12.08 -11.61 -12.81
N PHE A 284 -11.29 -10.71 -12.26
CA PHE A 284 -11.72 -9.33 -12.01
C PHE A 284 -12.08 -8.58 -13.30
N PHE A 285 -11.38 -8.84 -14.41
CA PHE A 285 -11.65 -8.20 -15.69
C PHE A 285 -13.05 -8.55 -16.22
N GLN A 286 -13.46 -9.82 -16.07
CA GLN A 286 -14.83 -10.22 -16.44
C GLN A 286 -15.88 -9.42 -15.69
N ALA A 287 -15.66 -9.17 -14.38
CA ALA A 287 -16.58 -8.36 -13.59
C ALA A 287 -16.55 -6.85 -13.93
N LEU A 288 -15.52 -6.35 -14.61
CA LEU A 288 -15.53 -5.02 -15.21
C LEU A 288 -16.34 -4.96 -16.50
N MET A 289 -16.36 -6.05 -17.26
CA MET A 289 -16.99 -6.09 -18.56
C MET A 289 -18.51 -6.29 -18.47
N GLU A 290 -18.95 -7.19 -17.58
CA GLU A 290 -20.37 -7.58 -17.47
C GLU A 290 -20.77 -7.88 -16.01
N ASP A 291 -22.06 -7.73 -15.73
CA ASP A 291 -22.65 -8.12 -14.45
C ASP A 291 -22.85 -9.64 -14.34
N ARG A 292 -23.40 -10.10 -13.20
CA ARG A 292 -23.66 -11.53 -12.95
C ARG A 292 -24.67 -12.17 -13.91
N ASN A 293 -25.48 -11.37 -14.62
CA ASN A 293 -26.46 -11.82 -15.60
C ASN A 293 -25.87 -11.80 -17.02
N GLY A 294 -24.61 -11.34 -17.18
CA GLY A 294 -23.97 -11.16 -18.48
C GLY A 294 -24.32 -9.84 -19.18
N GLU A 295 -24.96 -8.90 -18.46
CA GLU A 295 -25.27 -7.59 -19.02
C GLU A 295 -24.01 -6.70 -19.00
N PRO A 296 -23.63 -6.11 -20.14
CA PRO A 296 -22.39 -5.33 -20.24
C PRO A 296 -22.47 -4.02 -19.46
N HIS A 297 -21.41 -3.70 -18.74
CA HIS A 297 -21.28 -2.42 -18.03
C HIS A 297 -20.98 -1.24 -18.96
N ASN A 298 -20.56 -1.48 -20.19
CA ASN A 298 -20.22 -0.47 -21.21
C ASN A 298 -19.21 0.58 -20.72
N LEU A 299 -18.22 0.15 -19.95
CA LEU A 299 -17.14 1.03 -19.46
C LEU A 299 -16.26 1.46 -20.64
N GLU A 300 -15.80 2.71 -20.60
CA GLU A 300 -14.79 3.20 -21.54
C GLU A 300 -13.47 2.46 -21.36
N TRP A 301 -12.73 2.27 -22.45
CA TRP A 301 -11.42 1.60 -22.40
C TRP A 301 -10.45 2.22 -21.38
N GLY A 302 -10.39 3.56 -21.31
CA GLY A 302 -9.58 4.26 -20.35
C GLY A 302 -9.99 4.03 -18.89
N GLU A 303 -11.29 3.84 -18.62
CA GLU A 303 -11.79 3.47 -17.29
C GLU A 303 -11.39 2.04 -16.92
N ILE A 304 -11.49 1.10 -17.86
CA ILE A 304 -11.04 -0.29 -17.66
C ILE A 304 -9.55 -0.34 -17.34
N VAL A 305 -8.71 0.34 -18.13
CA VAL A 305 -7.26 0.41 -17.88
C VAL A 305 -6.96 1.04 -16.52
N ALA A 306 -7.67 2.09 -16.13
CA ALA A 306 -7.48 2.74 -14.83
C ALA A 306 -7.80 1.78 -13.66
N GLU A 307 -8.91 1.02 -13.73
CA GLU A 307 -9.25 0.03 -12.69
C GLU A 307 -8.26 -1.13 -12.65
N VAL A 308 -7.77 -1.61 -13.79
CA VAL A 308 -6.69 -2.62 -13.85
C VAL A 308 -5.39 -2.07 -13.25
N THR A 309 -5.05 -0.81 -13.54
CA THR A 309 -3.85 -0.16 -12.99
C THR A 309 -3.87 -0.10 -11.47
N ILE A 310 -4.99 0.34 -10.87
CA ILE A 310 -5.08 0.41 -9.41
C ILE A 310 -5.11 -0.97 -8.77
N MET A 311 -5.77 -1.94 -9.38
CA MET A 311 -5.79 -3.33 -8.92
C MET A 311 -4.36 -3.90 -8.86
N MET A 312 -3.59 -3.78 -9.94
CA MET A 312 -2.21 -4.25 -10.03
C MET A 312 -1.29 -3.55 -9.03
N ASN A 313 -1.38 -2.22 -8.92
CA ASN A 313 -0.54 -1.42 -8.02
C ASN A 313 -0.88 -1.68 -6.54
N ALA A 314 -2.15 -1.53 -6.17
CA ALA A 314 -2.58 -1.64 -4.78
C ALA A 314 -2.50 -3.09 -4.27
N GLY A 315 -2.88 -4.07 -5.09
CA GLY A 315 -2.88 -5.49 -4.73
C GLY A 315 -1.46 -6.05 -4.54
N SER A 316 -0.50 -5.61 -5.36
CA SER A 316 0.86 -6.13 -5.26
C SER A 316 1.69 -5.43 -4.18
N THR A 317 1.80 -4.09 -4.23
CA THR A 317 2.78 -3.35 -3.42
C THR A 317 2.49 -3.44 -1.92
N THR A 318 1.23 -3.27 -1.51
CA THR A 318 0.86 -3.20 -0.09
C THR A 318 0.97 -4.56 0.57
N THR A 319 0.51 -5.62 -0.08
CA THR A 319 0.57 -6.99 0.44
C THR A 319 2.01 -7.49 0.54
N ALA A 320 2.86 -7.23 -0.47
CA ALA A 320 4.28 -7.57 -0.43
C ALA A 320 5.02 -6.89 0.74
N ILE A 321 4.74 -5.60 0.99
CA ILE A 321 5.32 -4.86 2.12
C ILE A 321 4.87 -5.49 3.45
N SER A 322 3.59 -5.84 3.57
CA SER A 322 3.07 -6.47 4.79
C SER A 322 3.71 -7.84 5.04
N MET A 323 3.82 -8.69 4.01
CA MET A 323 4.47 -10.02 4.09
C MET A 323 5.93 -9.90 4.53
N ALA A 324 6.69 -8.96 3.97
CA ALA A 324 8.08 -8.75 4.35
C ALA A 324 8.22 -8.21 5.78
N ASN A 325 7.32 -7.31 6.22
CA ASN A 325 7.34 -6.79 7.59
C ASN A 325 6.99 -7.86 8.62
N VAL A 326 5.93 -8.66 8.41
CA VAL A 326 5.56 -9.70 9.38
C VAL A 326 6.66 -10.77 9.51
N MET A 327 7.29 -11.16 8.40
CA MET A 327 8.42 -12.08 8.44
C MET A 327 9.59 -11.48 9.24
N TYR A 328 9.97 -10.23 8.98
CA TYR A 328 11.00 -9.55 9.75
C TYR A 328 10.67 -9.50 11.25
N GLN A 329 9.44 -9.14 11.62
CA GLN A 329 9.03 -9.07 13.03
C GLN A 329 9.10 -10.45 13.71
N LEU A 330 8.69 -11.50 13.04
CA LEU A 330 8.78 -12.85 13.57
C LEU A 330 10.23 -13.31 13.73
N LEU A 331 11.11 -13.01 12.79
CA LEU A 331 12.55 -13.33 12.89
C LEU A 331 13.27 -12.56 14.01
N LYS A 332 12.82 -11.35 14.31
CA LYS A 332 13.30 -10.55 15.47
C LYS A 332 12.73 -11.03 16.81
N ASN A 333 11.65 -11.81 16.79
CA ASN A 333 10.93 -12.30 17.97
C ASN A 333 10.78 -13.84 17.93
N PRO A 334 11.87 -14.62 18.18
CA PRO A 334 11.85 -16.08 18.00
C PRO A 334 10.79 -16.82 18.83
N SER A 335 10.45 -16.34 20.03
CA SER A 335 9.40 -16.93 20.85
C SER A 335 8.00 -16.78 20.22
N LYS A 336 7.74 -15.63 19.56
CA LYS A 336 6.49 -15.40 18.83
C LYS A 336 6.42 -16.26 17.57
N LEU A 337 7.54 -16.44 16.87
CA LEU A 337 7.66 -17.35 15.72
C LEU A 337 7.45 -18.80 16.14
N ALA A 338 8.00 -19.24 17.27
CA ALA A 338 7.81 -20.61 17.79
C ALA A 338 6.33 -20.87 18.11
N LYS A 339 5.65 -19.91 18.77
CA LYS A 339 4.21 -20.01 19.05
C LYS A 339 3.37 -20.05 17.78
N LEU A 340 3.69 -19.24 16.77
CA LEU A 340 3.02 -19.29 15.48
C LEU A 340 3.21 -20.65 14.81
N ARG A 341 4.44 -21.18 14.81
CA ARG A 341 4.74 -22.51 14.26
C ARG A 341 3.95 -23.61 14.95
N GLN A 342 3.84 -23.56 16.28
CA GLN A 342 3.04 -24.51 17.02
C GLN A 342 1.58 -24.51 16.54
N GLU A 343 0.93 -23.35 16.46
CA GLU A 343 -0.46 -23.26 15.97
C GLU A 343 -0.61 -23.81 14.55
N ILE A 344 0.35 -23.53 13.67
CA ILE A 344 0.35 -24.00 12.28
C ILE A 344 0.56 -25.52 12.23
N ASP A 345 1.58 -26.05 12.95
CA ASP A 345 1.93 -27.47 12.94
C ASP A 345 0.85 -28.35 13.59
N GLU A 346 0.05 -27.81 14.53
CA GLU A 346 -1.12 -28.48 15.09
C GLU A 346 -2.32 -28.53 14.10
N THR A 347 -2.27 -27.73 13.03
CA THR A 347 -3.37 -27.58 12.07
C THR A 347 -3.10 -28.27 10.73
N LEU A 348 -1.85 -28.20 10.25
CA LEU A 348 -1.44 -28.73 8.96
C LEU A 348 -0.79 -30.11 9.11
N ASP A 349 -1.08 -30.99 8.17
CA ASP A 349 -0.44 -32.29 8.08
C ASP A 349 1.04 -32.13 7.63
N ASP A 350 1.90 -33.07 8.04
CA ASP A 350 3.35 -32.97 7.80
C ASP A 350 3.74 -32.96 6.32
N ASP A 351 2.95 -33.62 5.47
CA ASP A 351 3.13 -33.69 4.02
C ASP A 351 2.44 -32.53 3.26
N GLU A 352 1.70 -31.66 3.96
CA GLU A 352 0.99 -30.55 3.35
C GLU A 352 1.98 -29.41 3.01
N GLU A 353 2.30 -29.28 1.74
CA GLU A 353 3.28 -28.30 1.28
C GLU A 353 2.74 -26.87 1.24
N VAL A 354 1.47 -26.71 0.90
CA VAL A 354 0.76 -25.43 0.82
C VAL A 354 -0.45 -25.49 1.75
N ALA A 355 -0.53 -24.55 2.66
CA ALA A 355 -1.64 -24.45 3.59
C ALA A 355 -2.96 -24.14 2.87
N ALA A 356 -3.97 -25.01 3.01
CA ALA A 356 -5.31 -24.69 2.52
C ALA A 356 -5.92 -23.52 3.31
N TYR A 357 -6.47 -22.53 2.61
CA TYR A 357 -7.05 -21.35 3.24
C TYR A 357 -8.16 -21.71 4.24
N GLU A 358 -8.99 -22.69 3.92
CA GLU A 358 -10.03 -23.21 4.81
C GLU A 358 -9.50 -23.68 6.17
N LYS A 359 -8.30 -24.27 6.21
CA LYS A 359 -7.65 -24.69 7.45
C LYS A 359 -7.11 -23.50 8.25
N VAL A 360 -6.55 -22.49 7.58
CA VAL A 360 -5.77 -21.44 8.24
C VAL A 360 -6.52 -20.12 8.46
N LYS A 361 -7.65 -19.89 7.77
CA LYS A 361 -8.38 -18.62 7.83
C LYS A 361 -8.91 -18.24 9.23
N TYR A 362 -9.04 -19.21 10.13
CA TYR A 362 -9.53 -19.00 11.48
C TYR A 362 -8.45 -19.16 12.56
N LEU A 363 -7.18 -19.34 12.19
CA LEU A 363 -6.08 -19.44 13.15
C LEU A 363 -5.89 -18.08 13.87
N PRO A 364 -6.16 -18.03 15.17
CA PRO A 364 -6.21 -16.75 15.87
C PRO A 364 -4.82 -16.13 16.04
N TYR A 365 -3.78 -16.92 16.27
CA TYR A 365 -2.44 -16.40 16.46
C TYR A 365 -1.79 -15.98 15.14
N LEU A 366 -1.99 -16.75 14.07
CA LEU A 366 -1.61 -16.38 12.71
C LEU A 366 -2.21 -15.01 12.34
N ARG A 367 -3.50 -14.83 12.58
CA ARG A 367 -4.19 -13.58 12.32
C ARG A 367 -3.64 -12.42 13.19
N ALA A 368 -3.39 -12.69 14.47
CA ALA A 368 -2.85 -11.71 15.40
C ALA A 368 -1.44 -11.23 15.00
N CYS A 369 -0.58 -12.12 14.49
CA CYS A 369 0.74 -11.74 13.96
C CYS A 369 0.64 -10.78 12.78
N LEU A 370 -0.30 -11.02 11.85
CA LEU A 370 -0.55 -10.15 10.71
C LEU A 370 -1.08 -8.78 11.16
N ASP A 371 -2.09 -8.76 12.03
CA ASP A 371 -2.72 -7.53 12.48
C ASP A 371 -1.73 -6.67 13.29
N GLU A 372 -0.88 -7.28 14.12
CA GLU A 372 0.15 -6.57 14.87
C GLU A 372 1.24 -5.99 13.96
N SER A 373 1.68 -6.74 12.96
CA SER A 373 2.61 -6.23 11.96
C SER A 373 2.03 -5.06 11.17
N LEU A 374 0.76 -5.14 10.78
CA LEU A 374 0.03 -4.06 10.09
C LEU A 374 -0.20 -2.85 10.98
N ARG A 375 -0.37 -3.02 12.30
CA ARG A 375 -0.46 -1.91 13.26
C ARG A 375 0.86 -1.16 13.34
N LEU A 376 1.98 -1.88 13.49
CA LEU A 376 3.32 -1.29 13.62
C LEU A 376 3.81 -0.66 12.32
N PHE A 377 3.63 -1.36 11.21
CA PHE A 377 4.19 -1.00 9.90
C PHE A 377 3.14 -1.10 8.79
N PRO A 378 2.04 -0.30 8.87
CA PRO A 378 1.05 -0.29 7.80
C PRO A 378 1.72 0.14 6.49
N PRO A 379 1.43 -0.53 5.36
CA PRO A 379 2.00 -0.17 4.06
C PRO A 379 1.76 1.29 3.66
N ILE A 380 0.65 1.88 4.09
CA ILE A 380 0.38 3.32 3.98
C ILE A 380 0.40 3.90 5.40
N SER A 381 1.53 4.47 5.80
CA SER A 381 1.82 4.89 7.19
C SER A 381 1.52 6.36 7.46
N HIS A 382 1.42 7.20 6.44
CA HIS A 382 1.33 8.66 6.57
C HIS A 382 -0.10 9.20 6.72
N GLY A 383 -1.09 8.32 6.83
CA GLY A 383 -2.49 8.68 6.89
C GLY A 383 -3.10 9.02 5.52
N LEU A 384 -4.40 8.81 5.42
CA LEU A 384 -5.16 9.08 4.20
C LEU A 384 -5.93 10.38 4.36
N THR A 385 -5.55 11.42 3.62
CA THR A 385 -6.14 12.75 3.74
C THR A 385 -7.63 12.77 3.40
N ARG A 386 -8.36 13.62 4.13
CA ARG A 386 -9.77 13.90 3.91
C ARG A 386 -10.00 15.39 3.91
N GLU A 387 -10.91 15.86 3.08
CA GLU A 387 -11.50 17.17 3.21
C GLU A 387 -12.55 17.14 4.31
N ILE A 388 -12.36 18.02 5.29
CA ILE A 388 -13.24 18.14 6.43
C ILE A 388 -14.28 19.19 6.08
N PRO A 389 -15.59 18.89 6.21
CA PRO A 389 -16.61 19.91 6.06
C PRO A 389 -16.46 21.00 7.15
N PRO A 390 -17.09 22.17 6.98
CA PRO A 390 -16.97 23.28 7.94
C PRO A 390 -17.22 22.93 9.40
N ASP A 391 -17.94 21.83 9.66
CA ASP A 391 -18.36 21.36 10.98
C ASP A 391 -17.33 20.46 11.70
N GLY A 392 -16.19 20.14 11.09
CA GLY A 392 -15.03 19.49 11.73
C GLY A 392 -14.93 17.94 11.73
N ALA A 393 -13.76 17.40 11.97
CA ALA A 393 -13.43 15.97 12.26
C ALA A 393 -11.91 15.70 12.56
N SER A 394 -11.52 14.55 13.17
CA SER A 394 -10.20 14.32 13.79
C SER A 394 -9.62 12.86 13.70
N ILE A 395 -8.27 12.55 13.81
CA ILE A 395 -7.65 11.19 13.63
C ILE A 395 -6.44 10.82 14.51
N ALA A 396 -6.20 9.49 14.82
CA ALA A 396 -4.93 8.92 15.32
C ALA A 396 -4.75 7.38 15.25
N HIS A 397 -3.47 6.85 15.27
CA HIS A 397 -3.12 5.42 15.17
C HIS A 397 -2.10 4.88 16.20
N ARG A 398 -1.30 5.68 16.89
CA ARG A 398 -0.29 5.25 17.86
C ARG A 398 -0.48 5.95 19.19
N ASP A 399 -1.66 5.78 19.75
CA ASP A 399 -1.97 6.31 21.07
C ASP A 399 -1.55 5.30 22.14
N GLU A 400 -0.69 5.71 23.07
CA GLU A 400 -0.14 4.88 24.14
C GLU A 400 -1.20 4.47 25.17
N THR A 401 -2.33 5.19 25.22
CA THR A 401 -3.46 4.84 26.09
C THR A 401 -4.29 3.67 25.54
N LEU A 402 -4.28 3.47 24.21
CA LEU A 402 -4.95 2.35 23.54
C LEU A 402 -4.02 1.14 23.38
N PHE A 403 -2.75 1.36 23.14
CA PHE A 403 -1.75 0.34 22.87
C PHE A 403 -0.60 0.46 23.87
N PRO A 404 -0.67 -0.21 25.04
CA PRO A 404 0.47 -0.28 25.95
C PRO A 404 1.71 -0.83 25.22
N ASP A 405 2.87 -0.23 25.48
CA ASP A 405 4.12 -0.54 24.79
C ASP A 405 3.96 -0.55 23.25
N PRO A 406 3.54 0.58 22.63
CA PRO A 406 3.08 0.61 21.25
C PRO A 406 4.13 0.29 20.21
N GLU A 407 5.41 0.32 20.55
CA GLU A 407 6.53 -0.03 19.66
C GLU A 407 6.89 -1.52 19.70
N THR A 408 6.37 -2.27 20.70
CA THR A 408 6.64 -3.71 20.84
C THR A 408 5.73 -4.51 19.90
N PHE A 409 6.31 -5.50 19.22
CA PHE A 409 5.55 -6.48 18.44
C PHE A 409 4.94 -7.51 19.38
N ASP A 410 3.67 -7.38 19.66
CA ASP A 410 2.93 -8.20 20.59
C ASP A 410 1.60 -8.68 19.99
N PRO A 411 1.59 -9.81 19.29
CA PRO A 411 0.36 -10.40 18.70
C PRO A 411 -0.72 -10.71 19.73
N GLU A 412 -0.35 -11.01 20.98
CA GLU A 412 -1.31 -11.37 22.04
C GLU A 412 -2.33 -10.29 22.33
N ARG A 413 -2.02 -9.02 22.04
CA ARG A 413 -2.97 -7.91 22.20
C ARG A 413 -4.24 -8.03 21.35
N TRP A 414 -4.18 -8.82 20.27
CA TRP A 414 -5.31 -9.05 19.35
C TRP A 414 -6.17 -10.25 19.73
N LEU A 415 -5.79 -10.99 20.79
CA LEU A 415 -6.50 -12.19 21.24
C LEU A 415 -7.55 -11.85 22.33
N GLY A 416 -8.60 -12.69 22.40
CA GLY A 416 -9.62 -12.57 23.43
C GLY A 416 -10.42 -11.27 23.40
N GLU A 417 -10.90 -10.81 24.57
CA GLU A 417 -11.72 -9.61 24.69
C GLU A 417 -10.92 -8.33 24.41
N ALA A 418 -9.65 -8.27 24.84
CA ALA A 418 -8.79 -7.11 24.56
C ALA A 418 -8.67 -6.82 23.07
N GLY A 419 -8.52 -7.87 22.24
CA GLY A 419 -8.47 -7.72 20.78
C GLY A 419 -9.78 -7.19 20.18
N LYS A 420 -10.92 -7.57 20.75
CA LYS A 420 -12.23 -7.05 20.31
C LYS A 420 -12.37 -5.54 20.62
N GLU A 421 -11.89 -5.09 21.78
CA GLU A 421 -11.91 -3.66 22.15
C GLU A 421 -10.99 -2.83 21.26
N LEU A 422 -9.87 -3.38 20.80
CA LEU A 422 -8.93 -2.72 19.89
C LEU A 422 -9.40 -2.67 18.44
N GLY A 423 -10.27 -3.61 18.04
CA GLY A 423 -10.76 -3.74 16.67
C GLY A 423 -11.25 -2.45 16.03
N PRO A 424 -12.06 -1.59 16.68
CA PRO A 424 -12.49 -0.30 16.12
C PRO A 424 -11.37 0.68 15.80
N TYR A 425 -10.21 0.52 16.42
CA TYR A 425 -9.03 1.36 16.21
C TYR A 425 -8.04 0.78 15.21
N PHE A 426 -8.29 -0.43 14.72
CA PHE A 426 -7.50 -1.06 13.68
C PHE A 426 -7.95 -0.56 12.30
N ILE A 427 -7.26 0.44 11.77
CA ILE A 427 -7.58 1.07 10.49
C ILE A 427 -6.48 0.90 9.42
N ALA A 428 -5.67 -0.15 9.52
CA ALA A 428 -4.68 -0.49 8.49
C ALA A 428 -5.30 -0.62 7.08
N PHE A 429 -6.57 -1.03 7.00
CA PHE A 429 -7.37 -1.09 5.78
C PHE A 429 -8.36 0.07 5.63
N SER A 430 -8.15 1.19 6.35
CA SER A 430 -9.11 2.29 6.46
C SER A 430 -10.47 1.82 7.01
N ALA A 431 -11.47 2.69 7.02
CA ALA A 431 -12.80 2.37 7.55
C ALA A 431 -13.91 3.00 6.70
N GLY A 432 -15.17 2.63 7.01
CA GLY A 432 -16.36 3.19 6.39
C GLY A 432 -16.51 2.88 4.90
N ALA A 433 -17.25 3.72 4.19
CA ALA A 433 -17.56 3.55 2.77
C ALA A 433 -16.33 3.56 1.85
N ARG A 434 -15.22 4.13 2.32
CA ARG A 434 -13.93 4.21 1.62
C ARG A 434 -12.91 3.17 2.12
N GLY A 435 -13.33 2.19 2.92
CA GLY A 435 -12.49 1.09 3.38
C GLY A 435 -11.92 0.27 2.21
N CYS A 436 -10.77 -0.36 2.42
CA CYS A 436 -10.06 -1.14 1.41
C CYS A 436 -10.96 -2.25 0.85
N ILE A 437 -11.16 -2.25 -0.47
CA ILE A 437 -11.95 -3.27 -1.15
C ILE A 437 -11.17 -4.59 -1.25
N GLY A 438 -9.84 -4.54 -1.36
CA GLY A 438 -8.94 -5.70 -1.46
C GLY A 438 -8.55 -6.32 -0.13
N ARG A 439 -9.14 -5.92 1.01
CA ARG A 439 -8.79 -6.44 2.34
C ARG A 439 -8.79 -7.96 2.41
N ASN A 440 -9.81 -8.60 1.86
CA ASN A 440 -9.96 -10.05 1.95
C ASN A 440 -8.91 -10.79 1.10
N ILE A 441 -8.60 -10.28 -0.11
CA ILE A 441 -7.51 -10.81 -0.94
C ILE A 441 -6.17 -10.72 -0.19
N ALA A 442 -5.89 -9.56 0.40
CA ALA A 442 -4.66 -9.35 1.14
C ALA A 442 -4.51 -10.31 2.32
N TYR A 443 -5.60 -10.64 3.03
CA TYR A 443 -5.55 -11.66 4.10
C TYR A 443 -5.42 -13.06 3.56
N LEU A 444 -6.14 -13.42 2.50
CA LEU A 444 -6.02 -14.73 1.87
C LEU A 444 -4.57 -15.00 1.47
N GLU A 445 -3.96 -14.11 0.70
CA GLU A 445 -2.57 -14.23 0.27
C GLU A 445 -1.59 -14.34 1.45
N GLN A 446 -1.75 -13.47 2.45
CA GLN A 446 -0.86 -13.42 3.60
C GLN A 446 -1.01 -14.63 4.53
N MET A 447 -2.23 -15.10 4.75
CA MET A 447 -2.48 -16.24 5.65
C MET A 447 -1.96 -17.54 5.03
N VAL A 448 -2.24 -17.78 3.74
CA VAL A 448 -1.75 -18.98 3.04
C VAL A 448 -0.22 -18.98 2.98
N LEU A 449 0.40 -17.84 2.60
CA LEU A 449 1.86 -17.75 2.54
C LEU A 449 2.51 -17.86 3.92
N LEU A 450 2.01 -17.11 4.92
CA LEU A 450 2.60 -17.09 6.26
C LEU A 450 2.40 -18.42 7.02
N ALA A 451 1.37 -19.20 6.70
CA ALA A 451 1.23 -20.54 7.22
C ALA A 451 2.19 -21.51 6.53
N SER A 452 2.27 -21.51 5.19
CA SER A 452 3.08 -22.44 4.42
C SER A 452 4.60 -22.28 4.66
N MET A 453 5.08 -21.04 4.73
CA MET A 453 6.52 -20.77 4.80
C MET A 453 7.17 -21.25 6.12
N PRO A 454 6.70 -20.87 7.34
CA PRO A 454 7.28 -21.37 8.60
C PRO A 454 7.00 -22.83 8.87
N HIS A 455 5.93 -23.42 8.27
CA HIS A 455 5.66 -24.84 8.36
C HIS A 455 6.73 -25.67 7.66
N ARG A 456 7.20 -25.20 6.50
CA ARG A 456 8.15 -25.92 5.64
C ARG A 456 9.60 -25.56 5.89
N TYR A 457 9.88 -24.31 6.25
CA TYR A 457 11.23 -23.78 6.34
C TYR A 457 11.55 -23.17 7.71
N GLU A 458 12.82 -23.23 8.06
CA GLU A 458 13.43 -22.35 9.02
C GLU A 458 14.07 -21.18 8.29
N PHE A 459 13.66 -19.98 8.69
CA PHE A 459 14.25 -18.73 8.24
C PHE A 459 15.05 -18.13 9.38
N GLU A 460 16.26 -17.69 9.08
CA GLU A 460 17.13 -16.98 10.01
C GLU A 460 17.61 -15.68 9.35
N LEU A 461 17.69 -14.59 10.11
CA LEU A 461 18.37 -13.39 9.62
C LEU A 461 19.83 -13.73 9.31
N ALA A 462 20.36 -13.25 8.17
CA ALA A 462 21.76 -13.46 7.79
C ALA A 462 22.74 -12.94 8.85
N ASP A 463 22.38 -11.85 9.53
CA ASP A 463 22.99 -11.32 10.74
C ASP A 463 21.90 -11.17 11.81
N PRO A 464 22.00 -11.80 12.98
CA PRO A 464 21.05 -11.64 14.09
C PRO A 464 20.88 -10.19 14.56
N LYS A 465 21.89 -9.35 14.36
CA LYS A 465 21.88 -7.92 14.69
C LYS A 465 21.30 -7.04 13.58
N PHE A 466 20.92 -7.63 12.45
CA PHE A 466 20.40 -6.88 11.31
C PHE A 466 19.17 -6.06 11.72
N GLU A 467 19.19 -4.79 11.37
CA GLU A 467 18.06 -3.88 11.50
C GLU A 467 17.62 -3.43 10.11
N VAL A 468 16.35 -3.73 9.79
CA VAL A 468 15.80 -3.40 8.48
C VAL A 468 15.69 -1.87 8.31
N GLY A 469 16.31 -1.36 7.25
CA GLY A 469 16.08 0.02 6.81
C GLY A 469 14.67 0.17 6.24
N ARG A 470 14.05 1.33 6.46
CA ARG A 470 12.77 1.67 5.85
C ARG A 470 12.83 3.03 5.20
N TYR A 471 11.99 3.26 4.22
CA TYR A 471 11.75 4.58 3.63
C TYR A 471 10.27 4.72 3.29
N GLU A 472 9.74 5.91 3.52
CA GLU A 472 8.34 6.23 3.34
C GLU A 472 8.16 7.23 2.20
N TRP A 473 7.51 6.77 1.13
CA TRP A 473 7.03 7.65 0.07
C TRP A 473 5.50 7.54 0.00
N GLN A 474 4.93 7.02 -1.10
CA GLN A 474 3.52 6.66 -1.12
C GLN A 474 3.27 5.45 -0.19
N ASN A 475 4.25 4.54 -0.10
CA ASN A 475 4.21 3.37 0.77
C ASN A 475 5.43 3.34 1.70
N LEU A 476 5.31 2.60 2.80
CA LEU A 476 6.41 2.34 3.74
C LEU A 476 7.19 1.09 3.30
N HIS A 477 8.23 1.28 2.54
CA HIS A 477 9.06 0.20 2.00
C HIS A 477 10.17 -0.22 2.97
N LEU A 478 10.58 -1.49 2.86
CA LEU A 478 11.81 -2.01 3.45
C LEU A 478 12.96 -1.86 2.43
N THR A 479 14.19 -1.70 2.93
CA THR A 479 15.39 -1.66 2.05
C THR A 479 15.73 -3.05 1.53
N GLU A 480 15.87 -4.02 2.44
CA GLU A 480 16.18 -5.42 2.16
C GLU A 480 15.73 -6.28 3.34
N LEU A 481 15.68 -7.59 3.16
CA LEU A 481 15.48 -8.57 4.24
C LEU A 481 16.36 -9.82 3.95
N PRO A 482 17.65 -9.78 4.34
CA PRO A 482 18.59 -10.88 4.09
C PRO A 482 18.33 -12.03 5.04
N VAL A 483 18.01 -13.21 4.51
CA VAL A 483 17.73 -14.43 5.27
C VAL A 483 18.51 -15.61 4.74
N ARG A 484 18.78 -16.60 5.65
CA ARG A 484 19.13 -17.98 5.28
C ARG A 484 17.89 -18.84 5.38
N ILE A 485 17.78 -19.78 4.48
CA ILE A 485 16.62 -20.69 4.37
C ILE A 485 17.11 -22.11 4.60
N ARG A 486 16.47 -22.82 5.52
CA ARG A 486 16.69 -24.25 5.75
C ARG A 486 15.36 -24.99 5.67
N ARG A 487 15.34 -26.17 5.06
CA ARG A 487 14.17 -27.02 5.10
C ARG A 487 14.05 -27.64 6.49
N ARG A 488 12.87 -27.56 7.10
CA ARG A 488 12.61 -28.18 8.40
C ARG A 488 12.61 -29.72 8.27
N ASN A 489 13.32 -30.37 9.19
CA ASN A 489 13.24 -31.81 9.35
C ASN A 489 12.35 -32.12 10.56
N LYS A 490 11.08 -32.41 10.30
CA LYS A 490 10.07 -32.65 11.34
C LYS A 490 10.31 -33.93 12.12
N ALA A 491 11.05 -34.91 11.57
CA ALA A 491 11.37 -36.16 12.24
C ALA A 491 12.26 -36.01 13.50
N HIS A 492 12.89 -34.85 13.71
CA HIS A 492 13.75 -34.57 14.87
C HIS A 492 13.03 -33.88 16.04
N ILE A 493 11.79 -33.42 15.87
CA ILE A 493 11.09 -32.65 16.91
C ILE A 493 10.50 -33.58 17.97
N GLU A 494 10.17 -34.82 17.65
CA GLU A 494 9.63 -35.81 18.61
C GLU A 494 10.65 -36.35 19.63
N MET A 495 11.95 -36.09 19.45
CA MET A 495 13.00 -36.55 20.37
C MET A 495 13.47 -35.51 21.41
N VAL A 496 12.91 -34.31 21.43
CA VAL A 496 13.32 -33.23 22.35
C VAL A 496 12.14 -32.72 23.21
N SER A 497 10.95 -33.25 23.03
CA SER A 497 9.79 -33.04 23.90
C SER A 497 9.68 -34.21 24.89
#